data_cdefbae5b156d30e80039ffb30c35693
#
_entry.id   cdefbae5b156d30e80039ffb30c35693
#
_cell.length_a   1.000
_cell.length_b   1.000
_cell.length_c   1.000
_cell.angle_alpha   90.00
_cell.angle_beta   90.00
_cell.angle_gamma   90.00
#
_symmetry.space_group_name_H-M   'P 1'
#
loop_
_entity.id
_entity.type
_entity.pdbx_description
1 polymer ?
#
loop_
_entity_poly.entity_id
_entity_poly.type
_entity_poly.pdbx_seq_one_letter_code
_entity_poly.pdbx_strand_id
1 'polypeptide(L)'
;MGIGPHDDGNSIADTQAVVLDFIGGEPLLEAKLIERICDYWFSECYRREIPLAPFTRISFATNGKLWFSPEAQHLFEKYHEMMSVTVSIDGVQELHDKYRVDEHGVGSFSLAWKAFQAGKKDFGWLTSKMTFVPGSFQYIADSIKMMLDEGCVEIACNYAYEPTYTPEDGRALYGKKWMRAN
;
A
#
# COMPACT_ATOMS: atom_id res chain seq x y z
N MET A 1 47.45 9.03 -8.39
CA MET A 1 46.72 8.94 -9.67
C MET A 1 45.40 8.33 -9.37
N GLY A 2 44.37 9.18 -9.28
CA GLY A 2 42.98 8.73 -9.04
C GLY A 2 42.37 8.32 -10.35
N ILE A 3 41.83 7.09 -10.41
CA ILE A 3 40.98 6.63 -11.49
C ILE A 3 39.60 7.22 -11.17
N GLY A 4 39.20 8.25 -11.92
CA GLY A 4 37.84 8.78 -11.88
C GLY A 4 36.84 7.72 -12.40
N PRO A 5 35.58 7.79 -12.01
CA PRO A 5 34.57 6.88 -12.51
C PRO A 5 34.49 7.04 -14.04
N HIS A 6 34.54 5.93 -14.75
CA HIS A 6 34.24 5.87 -16.17
C HIS A 6 32.80 6.29 -16.38
N ASP A 7 32.59 7.43 -17.01
CA ASP A 7 31.31 7.87 -17.53
C ASP A 7 31.08 7.13 -18.86
N ASP A 8 30.45 5.99 -18.80
CA ASP A 8 30.18 5.13 -19.97
C ASP A 8 28.87 5.47 -20.64
N GLY A 9 28.32 6.69 -20.42
CA GLY A 9 27.18 7.22 -21.19
C GLY A 9 25.84 6.49 -20.96
N ASN A 10 25.79 5.51 -20.05
CA ASN A 10 24.60 4.66 -19.79
C ASN A 10 23.95 4.98 -18.43
N SER A 11 24.38 6.06 -17.79
CA SER A 11 24.06 6.35 -16.38
C SER A 11 22.62 6.79 -16.11
N ILE A 12 21.85 7.15 -17.12
CA ILE A 12 20.46 7.62 -16.90
C ILE A 12 19.51 6.44 -16.66
N ALA A 13 19.71 5.32 -17.34
CA ALA A 13 18.85 4.13 -17.18
C ALA A 13 19.09 3.39 -15.86
N ASP A 14 20.32 3.46 -15.33
CA ASP A 14 20.70 2.72 -14.11
C ASP A 14 20.23 3.37 -12.80
N THR A 15 19.74 4.62 -12.84
CA THR A 15 19.36 5.39 -11.65
C THR A 15 17.95 5.93 -11.67
N GLN A 16 17.21 5.80 -12.76
CA GLN A 16 15.86 6.34 -12.87
C GLN A 16 14.82 5.22 -12.89
N ALA A 17 13.86 5.33 -11.99
CA ALA A 17 12.66 4.50 -11.98
C ALA A 17 11.41 5.39 -11.99
N VAL A 18 10.32 4.88 -12.53
CA VAL A 18 9.03 5.56 -12.54
C VAL A 18 8.05 4.78 -11.68
N VAL A 19 7.32 5.48 -10.83
CA VAL A 19 6.18 4.93 -10.11
C VAL A 19 4.93 5.65 -10.61
N LEU A 20 4.04 4.90 -11.22
CA LEU A 20 2.68 5.35 -11.49
C LEU A 20 1.86 5.05 -10.24
N ASP A 21 1.74 6.05 -9.37
CA ASP A 21 1.05 5.91 -8.07
C ASP A 21 -0.37 6.45 -8.17
N PHE A 22 -1.35 5.56 -8.06
CA PHE A 22 -2.77 5.91 -8.17
C PHE A 22 -3.34 6.14 -6.78
N ILE A 23 -3.53 7.42 -6.45
CA ILE A 23 -4.02 7.89 -5.17
C ILE A 23 -5.46 8.38 -5.33
N GLY A 24 -6.31 8.05 -4.38
CA GLY A 24 -7.69 8.50 -4.37
C GLY A 24 -8.48 7.83 -3.25
N GLY A 25 -9.81 7.95 -3.28
CA GLY A 25 -10.66 7.27 -2.31
C GLY A 25 -10.52 5.75 -2.39
N GLU A 26 -10.82 5.16 -3.57
CA GLU A 26 -10.63 3.73 -3.86
C GLU A 26 -10.22 3.57 -5.33
N PRO A 27 -8.94 3.30 -5.62
CA PRO A 27 -8.45 3.20 -7.00
C PRO A 27 -9.13 2.13 -7.85
N LEU A 28 -9.53 1.01 -7.27
CA LEU A 28 -10.16 -0.08 -8.01
C LEU A 28 -11.57 0.25 -8.54
N LEU A 29 -12.20 1.35 -8.10
CA LEU A 29 -13.39 1.89 -8.76
C LEU A 29 -13.09 2.29 -10.21
N GLU A 30 -11.86 2.72 -10.47
CA GLU A 30 -11.40 3.21 -11.76
C GLU A 30 -10.36 2.27 -12.41
N ALA A 31 -10.46 0.96 -12.14
CA ALA A 31 -9.50 -0.04 -12.65
C ALA A 31 -9.28 0.05 -14.17
N LYS A 32 -10.36 0.28 -14.95
CA LYS A 32 -10.27 0.49 -16.41
C LYS A 32 -9.52 1.76 -16.80
N LEU A 33 -9.65 2.84 -16.01
CA LEU A 33 -8.91 4.06 -16.26
C LEU A 33 -7.43 3.87 -15.93
N ILE A 34 -7.13 3.19 -14.82
CA ILE A 34 -5.75 2.82 -14.46
C ILE A 34 -5.12 2.01 -15.60
N GLU A 35 -5.80 0.99 -16.10
CA GLU A 35 -5.33 0.18 -17.21
C GLU A 35 -5.02 1.05 -18.45
N ARG A 36 -5.94 1.92 -18.85
CA ARG A 36 -5.75 2.83 -20.00
C ARG A 36 -4.57 3.78 -19.82
N ILE A 37 -4.34 4.28 -18.61
CA ILE A 37 -3.19 5.15 -18.31
C ILE A 37 -1.89 4.34 -18.44
N CYS A 38 -1.86 3.12 -17.91
CA CYS A 38 -0.72 2.23 -18.03
C CYS A 38 -0.44 1.87 -19.50
N ASP A 39 -1.47 1.49 -20.27
CA ASP A 39 -1.35 1.22 -21.71
C ASP A 39 -0.76 2.41 -22.46
N TYR A 40 -1.26 3.61 -22.18
CA TYR A 40 -0.75 4.82 -22.79
C TYR A 40 0.72 5.06 -22.45
N TRP A 41 1.09 4.93 -21.17
CA TRP A 41 2.47 5.10 -20.70
C TRP A 41 3.43 4.15 -21.41
N PHE A 42 3.13 2.85 -21.42
CA PHE A 42 4.01 1.86 -22.05
C PHE A 42 4.08 2.02 -23.55
N SER A 43 2.96 2.37 -24.20
CA SER A 43 2.92 2.68 -25.65
C SER A 43 3.78 3.88 -25.99
N GLU A 44 3.74 4.94 -25.19
CA GLU A 44 4.56 6.14 -25.39
C GLU A 44 6.03 5.87 -25.12
N CYS A 45 6.37 5.07 -24.10
CA CYS A 45 7.75 4.64 -23.87
C CYS A 45 8.29 3.90 -25.10
N TYR A 46 7.52 2.97 -25.65
CA TYR A 46 7.91 2.23 -26.86
C TYR A 46 8.05 3.16 -28.07
N ARG A 47 7.02 3.98 -28.35
CA ARG A 47 6.99 4.87 -29.51
C ARG A 47 8.11 5.92 -29.52
N ARG A 48 8.51 6.41 -28.33
CA ARG A 48 9.55 7.45 -28.18
C ARG A 48 10.90 6.90 -27.82
N GLU A 49 11.05 5.58 -27.79
CA GLU A 49 12.30 4.91 -27.39
C GLU A 49 12.80 5.35 -25.99
N ILE A 50 11.83 5.58 -25.05
CA ILE A 50 12.13 5.95 -23.67
C ILE A 50 12.46 4.67 -22.89
N PRO A 51 13.67 4.52 -22.33
CA PRO A 51 14.11 3.26 -21.70
C PRO A 51 13.59 3.07 -20.26
N LEU A 52 12.44 3.64 -19.91
CA LEU A 52 11.89 3.61 -18.55
C LEU A 52 10.81 2.55 -18.35
N ALA A 53 10.28 1.95 -19.42
CA ALA A 53 9.24 0.93 -19.30
C ALA A 53 9.64 -0.24 -18.37
N PRO A 54 10.85 -0.84 -18.47
CA PRO A 54 11.25 -1.92 -17.58
C PRO A 54 11.45 -1.50 -16.12
N PHE A 55 11.63 -0.20 -15.88
CA PHE A 55 11.85 0.39 -14.56
C PHE A 55 10.59 1.09 -14.01
N THR A 56 9.41 0.78 -14.59
CA THR A 56 8.14 1.33 -14.14
C THR A 56 7.48 0.40 -13.14
N ARG A 57 6.97 0.97 -12.05
CA ARG A 57 6.09 0.33 -11.07
C ARG A 57 4.72 0.98 -11.09
N ILE A 58 3.68 0.17 -10.97
CA ILE A 58 2.30 0.60 -10.82
C ILE A 58 1.94 0.39 -9.35
N SER A 59 1.60 1.47 -8.65
CA SER A 59 1.37 1.47 -7.21
C SER A 59 -0.01 1.99 -6.86
N PHE A 60 -0.68 1.36 -5.92
CA PHE A 60 -1.89 1.88 -5.28
C PHE A 60 -2.19 1.17 -3.96
N ALA A 61 -2.98 1.84 -3.11
CA ALA A 61 -3.57 1.24 -1.93
C ALA A 61 -5.07 1.07 -2.13
N THR A 62 -5.61 -0.11 -1.76
CA THR A 62 -7.03 -0.44 -1.89
C THR A 62 -7.64 -0.86 -0.56
N ASN A 63 -8.94 -0.63 -0.37
CA ASN A 63 -9.70 -1.19 0.72
C ASN A 63 -10.06 -2.68 0.52
N GLY A 64 -9.74 -3.26 -0.63
CA GLY A 64 -9.94 -4.66 -0.97
C GLY A 64 -11.36 -5.05 -1.37
N LYS A 65 -12.36 -4.17 -1.26
CA LYS A 65 -13.76 -4.50 -1.59
C LYS A 65 -13.96 -4.93 -3.03
N LEU A 66 -13.22 -4.31 -3.95
CA LEU A 66 -13.32 -4.57 -5.39
C LEU A 66 -12.24 -5.50 -5.92
N TRP A 67 -11.44 -6.14 -5.04
CA TRP A 67 -10.37 -7.02 -5.43
C TRP A 67 -10.79 -8.07 -6.46
N PHE A 68 -11.92 -8.71 -6.25
CA PHE A 68 -12.44 -9.78 -7.10
C PHE A 68 -13.36 -9.30 -8.22
N SER A 69 -13.44 -8.00 -8.49
CA SER A 69 -14.19 -7.51 -9.65
C SER A 69 -13.50 -7.92 -10.96
N PRO A 70 -14.24 -8.17 -12.04
CA PRO A 70 -13.65 -8.54 -13.34
C PRO A 70 -12.61 -7.52 -13.82
N GLU A 71 -12.86 -6.24 -13.60
CA GLU A 71 -11.98 -5.14 -14.00
C GLU A 71 -10.67 -5.14 -13.21
N ALA A 72 -10.73 -5.36 -11.89
CA ALA A 72 -9.54 -5.45 -11.06
C ALA A 72 -8.71 -6.69 -11.41
N GLN A 73 -9.36 -7.84 -11.61
CA GLN A 73 -8.67 -9.08 -11.97
C GLN A 73 -8.00 -8.97 -13.34
N HIS A 74 -8.64 -8.33 -14.31
CA HIS A 74 -8.05 -8.08 -15.62
C HIS A 74 -6.81 -7.16 -15.53
N LEU A 75 -6.89 -6.09 -14.72
CA LEU A 75 -5.77 -5.20 -14.44
C LEU A 75 -4.60 -5.96 -13.80
N PHE A 76 -4.87 -6.81 -12.82
CA PHE A 76 -3.86 -7.62 -12.14
C PHE A 76 -3.20 -8.62 -13.10
N GLU A 77 -3.98 -9.36 -13.88
CA GLU A 77 -3.47 -10.31 -14.87
C GLU A 77 -2.51 -9.64 -15.86
N LYS A 78 -2.89 -8.45 -16.33
CA LYS A 78 -2.13 -7.72 -17.35
C LYS A 78 -0.80 -7.15 -16.85
N TYR A 79 -0.78 -6.63 -15.62
CA TYR A 79 0.36 -5.84 -15.10
C TYR A 79 1.00 -6.41 -13.84
N HIS A 80 0.64 -7.61 -13.44
CA HIS A 80 1.01 -8.27 -12.20
C HIS A 80 2.50 -8.12 -11.83
N GLU A 81 3.44 -8.34 -12.75
CA GLU A 81 4.88 -8.25 -12.47
C GLU A 81 5.38 -6.82 -12.19
N MET A 82 4.61 -5.82 -12.61
CA MET A 82 4.95 -4.42 -12.43
C MET A 82 4.22 -3.78 -11.25
N MET A 83 3.31 -4.51 -10.59
CA MET A 83 2.45 -3.95 -9.57
C MET A 83 3.06 -4.00 -8.16
N SER A 84 2.76 -2.97 -7.40
CA SER A 84 2.98 -2.88 -5.96
C SER A 84 1.67 -2.49 -5.31
N VAL A 85 0.93 -3.48 -4.83
CA VAL A 85 -0.40 -3.27 -4.26
C VAL A 85 -0.36 -3.35 -2.75
N THR A 86 -0.99 -2.39 -2.10
CA THR A 86 -1.14 -2.33 -0.65
C THR A 86 -2.61 -2.50 -0.28
N VAL A 87 -2.91 -3.42 0.63
CA VAL A 87 -4.27 -3.53 1.17
C VAL A 87 -4.38 -2.77 2.49
N SER A 88 -5.40 -1.92 2.60
CA SER A 88 -5.67 -1.14 3.81
C SER A 88 -6.32 -2.01 4.88
N ILE A 89 -5.55 -2.38 5.91
CA ILE A 89 -6.02 -3.13 7.08
C ILE A 89 -5.53 -2.41 8.34
N ASP A 90 -6.44 -1.83 9.12
CA ASP A 90 -6.09 -1.01 10.28
C ASP A 90 -5.77 -1.84 11.54
N GLY A 91 -5.58 -3.14 11.39
CA GLY A 91 -5.20 -4.04 12.47
C GLY A 91 -6.20 -5.18 12.69
N VAL A 92 -6.32 -5.64 13.94
CA VAL A 92 -7.25 -6.70 14.30
C VAL A 92 -8.69 -6.34 13.90
N GLN A 93 -9.50 -7.34 13.65
CA GLN A 93 -10.86 -7.14 13.09
C GLN A 93 -11.69 -6.15 13.92
N GLU A 94 -11.66 -6.26 15.24
CA GLU A 94 -12.40 -5.35 16.13
C GLU A 94 -12.03 -3.88 15.89
N LEU A 95 -10.74 -3.58 15.73
CA LEU A 95 -10.28 -2.24 15.46
C LEU A 95 -10.64 -1.79 14.05
N HIS A 96 -10.38 -2.64 13.05
CA HIS A 96 -10.66 -2.32 11.65
C HIS A 96 -12.14 -2.02 11.44
N ASP A 97 -13.03 -2.91 11.90
CA ASP A 97 -14.47 -2.81 11.69
C ASP A 97 -15.12 -1.67 12.50
N LYS A 98 -14.44 -1.13 13.51
CA LYS A 98 -14.89 0.05 14.22
C LYS A 98 -14.85 1.33 13.38
N TYR A 99 -13.88 1.43 12.46
CA TYR A 99 -13.61 2.66 11.71
C TYR A 99 -13.80 2.51 10.19
N ARG A 100 -13.71 1.28 9.68
CA ARG A 100 -13.92 1.00 8.25
C ARG A 100 -15.21 0.23 8.03
N VAL A 101 -16.29 0.98 8.06
CA VAL A 101 -17.64 0.48 7.80
C VAL A 101 -18.15 0.93 6.44
N ASP A 102 -19.13 0.22 5.91
CA ASP A 102 -19.90 0.65 4.75
C ASP A 102 -21.04 1.62 5.15
N GLU A 103 -21.86 2.02 4.18
CA GLU A 103 -23.01 2.91 4.37
C GLU A 103 -24.10 2.32 5.30
N HIS A 104 -24.07 1.02 5.54
CA HIS A 104 -24.97 0.31 6.45
C HIS A 104 -24.34 0.03 7.81
N GLY A 105 -23.12 0.52 8.06
CA GLY A 105 -22.38 0.29 9.30
C GLY A 105 -21.76 -1.10 9.42
N VAL A 106 -21.65 -1.85 8.31
CA VAL A 106 -21.04 -3.18 8.31
C VAL A 106 -19.53 -3.05 8.11
N GLY A 107 -18.76 -3.71 8.98
CA GLY A 107 -17.30 -3.70 8.93
C GLY A 107 -16.74 -4.36 7.67
N SER A 108 -15.62 -3.88 7.19
CA SER A 108 -15.02 -4.32 5.92
C SER A 108 -13.82 -5.26 6.09
N PHE A 109 -13.45 -5.63 7.32
CA PHE A 109 -12.28 -6.48 7.59
C PHE A 109 -12.28 -7.79 6.79
N SER A 110 -13.42 -8.50 6.76
CA SER A 110 -13.49 -9.78 6.07
C SER A 110 -13.19 -9.69 4.57
N LEU A 111 -13.59 -8.58 3.93
CA LEU A 111 -13.31 -8.33 2.51
C LEU A 111 -11.85 -7.93 2.29
N ALA A 112 -11.33 -7.01 3.09
CA ALA A 112 -9.93 -6.60 3.05
C ALA A 112 -9.00 -7.79 3.33
N TRP A 113 -9.34 -8.64 4.29
CA TRP A 113 -8.58 -9.84 4.64
C TRP A 113 -8.54 -10.85 3.50
N LYS A 114 -9.69 -11.11 2.86
CA LYS A 114 -9.75 -11.98 1.67
C LYS A 114 -8.88 -11.43 0.53
N ALA A 115 -8.95 -10.12 0.28
CA ALA A 115 -8.11 -9.47 -0.71
C ALA A 115 -6.61 -9.60 -0.37
N PHE A 116 -6.24 -9.41 0.90
CA PHE A 116 -4.87 -9.60 1.37
C PHE A 116 -4.38 -11.03 1.15
N GLN A 117 -5.18 -12.04 1.52
CA GLN A 117 -4.81 -13.44 1.33
C GLN A 117 -4.69 -13.82 -0.16
N ALA A 118 -5.59 -13.32 -1.02
CA ALA A 118 -5.51 -13.51 -2.46
C ALA A 118 -4.27 -12.83 -3.03
N GLY A 119 -4.04 -11.56 -2.71
CA GLY A 119 -2.88 -10.82 -3.18
C GLY A 119 -1.55 -11.42 -2.74
N LYS A 120 -1.46 -11.94 -1.51
CA LYS A 120 -0.28 -12.66 -1.05
C LYS A 120 0.00 -13.91 -1.91
N LYS A 121 -1.04 -14.62 -2.32
CA LYS A 121 -0.93 -15.78 -3.21
C LYS A 121 -0.56 -15.37 -4.64
N ASP A 122 -1.21 -14.32 -5.15
CA ASP A 122 -1.08 -13.91 -6.55
C ASP A 122 0.25 -13.18 -6.80
N PHE A 123 0.68 -12.30 -5.90
CA PHE A 123 1.91 -11.51 -6.04
C PHE A 123 3.12 -12.11 -5.31
N GLY A 124 2.94 -13.20 -4.53
CA GLY A 124 3.99 -13.79 -3.71
C GLY A 124 4.40 -12.96 -2.49
N TRP A 125 3.98 -11.72 -2.40
CA TRP A 125 4.21 -10.78 -1.29
C TRP A 125 3.11 -9.72 -1.29
N LEU A 126 2.82 -9.16 -0.14
CA LEU A 126 1.86 -8.06 -0.04
C LEU A 126 2.23 -7.11 1.10
N THR A 127 1.89 -5.86 0.92
CA THR A 127 2.04 -4.82 1.93
C THR A 127 0.69 -4.41 2.51
N SER A 128 0.69 -3.86 3.70
CA SER A 128 -0.51 -3.32 4.33
C SER A 128 -0.32 -1.87 4.75
N LYS A 129 -1.39 -1.09 4.66
CA LYS A 129 -1.46 0.25 5.19
C LYS A 129 -2.43 0.30 6.36
N MET A 130 -1.92 0.74 7.50
CA MET A 130 -2.62 0.79 8.76
C MET A 130 -2.76 2.24 9.20
N THR A 131 -3.98 2.68 9.52
CA THR A 131 -4.25 4.04 10.00
C THR A 131 -4.65 4.01 11.47
N PHE A 132 -3.90 4.71 12.30
CA PHE A 132 -4.19 4.83 13.72
C PHE A 132 -5.00 6.07 14.04
N VAL A 133 -5.95 5.90 14.96
CA VAL A 133 -6.81 6.96 15.49
C VAL A 133 -6.67 7.01 17.02
N PRO A 134 -7.09 8.07 17.70
CA PRO A 134 -7.11 8.11 19.16
C PRO A 134 -7.83 6.91 19.76
N GLY A 135 -7.30 6.33 20.81
CA GLY A 135 -7.84 5.13 21.47
C GLY A 135 -7.57 3.79 20.76
N SER A 136 -6.84 3.81 19.60
CA SER A 136 -6.47 2.57 18.90
C SER A 136 -5.10 2.01 19.29
N PHE A 137 -4.27 2.78 19.96
CA PHE A 137 -2.86 2.42 20.24
C PHE A 137 -2.67 1.16 21.07
N GLN A 138 -3.63 0.82 21.89
CA GLN A 138 -3.62 -0.44 22.65
C GLN A 138 -3.66 -1.68 21.76
N TYR A 139 -4.17 -1.57 20.54
CA TYR A 139 -4.28 -2.68 19.57
C TYR A 139 -3.07 -2.80 18.63
N ILE A 140 -2.13 -1.84 18.66
CA ILE A 140 -1.03 -1.77 17.69
C ILE A 140 -0.17 -3.03 17.73
N ALA A 141 0.25 -3.47 18.91
CA ALA A 141 1.15 -4.61 19.03
C ALA A 141 0.53 -5.89 18.49
N ASP A 142 -0.73 -6.16 18.85
CA ASP A 142 -1.46 -7.34 18.37
C ASP A 142 -1.75 -7.25 16.88
N SER A 143 -2.04 -6.05 16.37
CA SER A 143 -2.30 -5.81 14.95
C SER A 143 -1.06 -6.03 14.10
N ILE A 144 0.09 -5.50 14.52
CA ILE A 144 1.37 -5.71 13.83
C ILE A 144 1.74 -7.19 13.88
N LYS A 145 1.61 -7.82 15.05
CA LYS A 145 1.90 -9.25 15.21
C LYS A 145 1.03 -10.09 14.26
N MET A 146 -0.26 -9.85 14.22
CA MET A 146 -1.20 -10.55 13.31
C MET A 146 -0.75 -10.44 11.86
N MET A 147 -0.39 -9.23 11.39
CA MET A 147 0.03 -9.01 10.01
C MET A 147 1.37 -9.70 9.70
N LEU A 148 2.34 -9.68 10.63
CA LEU A 148 3.62 -10.35 10.47
C LEU A 148 3.47 -11.88 10.48
N ASP A 149 2.66 -12.43 11.38
CA ASP A 149 2.36 -13.87 11.44
C ASP A 149 1.72 -14.37 10.13
N GLU A 150 0.96 -13.51 9.45
CA GLU A 150 0.37 -13.80 8.14
C GLU A 150 1.32 -13.54 6.96
N GLY A 151 2.55 -13.14 7.23
CA GLY A 151 3.58 -12.95 6.21
C GLY A 151 3.49 -11.62 5.46
N CYS A 152 2.87 -10.59 6.04
CA CYS A 152 2.96 -9.23 5.52
C CYS A 152 4.42 -8.78 5.54
N VAL A 153 4.94 -8.33 4.38
CA VAL A 153 6.36 -7.97 4.26
C VAL A 153 6.65 -6.52 4.63
N GLU A 154 5.64 -5.67 4.56
CA GLU A 154 5.74 -4.26 4.91
C GLU A 154 4.41 -3.76 5.47
N ILE A 155 4.47 -3.01 6.56
CA ILE A 155 3.32 -2.38 7.20
C ILE A 155 3.58 -0.88 7.29
N ALA A 156 2.91 -0.09 6.43
CA ALA A 156 2.94 1.36 6.50
C ALA A 156 1.96 1.84 7.58
N CYS A 157 2.46 2.50 8.61
CA CYS A 157 1.67 2.99 9.74
C CYS A 157 1.53 4.51 9.68
N ASN A 158 0.32 5.02 9.62
CA ASN A 158 0.02 6.45 9.61
C ASN A 158 -0.93 6.83 10.76
N TYR A 159 -0.78 8.05 11.23
CA TYR A 159 -1.78 8.68 12.11
C TYR A 159 -2.89 9.31 11.26
N ALA A 160 -4.13 9.21 11.73
CA ALA A 160 -5.22 9.95 11.12
C ALA A 160 -5.00 11.46 11.31
N TYR A 161 -5.26 12.23 10.25
CA TYR A 161 -5.23 13.68 10.35
C TYR A 161 -6.46 14.17 11.13
N GLU A 162 -6.32 15.29 11.85
CA GLU A 162 -7.38 16.03 12.58
C GLU A 162 -7.90 15.42 13.89
N PRO A 163 -7.79 14.13 14.22
CA PRO A 163 -8.26 13.70 15.53
C PRO A 163 -7.42 14.27 16.65
N THR A 164 -8.06 14.57 17.79
CA THR A 164 -7.36 15.01 18.99
C THR A 164 -6.77 13.82 19.71
N TYR A 165 -5.46 13.71 19.75
CA TYR A 165 -4.73 12.70 20.51
C TYR A 165 -4.57 13.13 21.96
N THR A 166 -4.76 12.20 22.88
CA THR A 166 -4.66 12.44 24.31
C THR A 166 -3.29 12.03 24.88
N PRO A 167 -2.91 12.48 26.08
CA PRO A 167 -1.74 11.95 26.75
C PRO A 167 -1.79 10.43 27.01
N GLU A 168 -2.99 9.86 27.10
CA GLU A 168 -3.22 8.42 27.21
C GLU A 168 -2.80 7.70 25.93
N ASP A 169 -3.11 8.24 24.79
CA ASP A 169 -2.67 7.71 23.49
C ASP A 169 -1.14 7.70 23.40
N GLY A 170 -0.49 8.78 23.82
CA GLY A 170 0.96 8.86 23.92
C GLY A 170 1.56 7.81 24.89
N ARG A 171 0.92 7.57 26.04
CA ARG A 171 1.35 6.53 26.98
C ARG A 171 1.20 5.12 26.42
N ALA A 172 0.12 4.87 25.67
CA ALA A 172 -0.11 3.57 25.03
C ALA A 172 0.94 3.29 23.96
N LEU A 173 1.30 4.31 23.17
CA LEU A 173 2.26 4.17 22.08
C LEU A 173 3.72 4.03 22.56
N TYR A 174 4.15 4.91 23.46
CA TYR A 174 5.57 5.01 23.84
C TYR A 174 5.92 4.34 25.16
N GLY A 175 4.92 3.94 25.94
CA GLY A 175 5.08 3.36 27.26
C GLY A 175 5.54 4.37 28.33
N LYS A 176 5.45 3.96 29.60
CA LYS A 176 5.76 4.84 30.74
C LYS A 176 7.22 5.31 30.82
N LYS A 177 8.14 4.60 30.17
CA LYS A 177 9.59 4.92 30.25
C LYS A 177 9.99 6.10 29.38
N TRP A 178 9.34 6.28 28.23
CA TRP A 178 9.69 7.33 27.28
C TRP A 178 9.22 8.73 27.73
N MET A 179 8.08 8.80 28.42
CA MET A 179 7.50 10.05 28.91
C MET A 179 8.23 10.63 30.15
N ARG A 180 9.17 9.89 30.75
CA ARG A 180 10.00 10.37 31.89
C ARG A 180 11.35 10.93 31.44
N ALA A 181 11.70 10.84 30.16
CA ALA A 181 12.99 11.29 29.62
C ALA A 181 12.89 12.65 28.89
N ASN A 182 11.71 13.21 28.77
CA ASN A 182 11.41 14.54 28.23
C ASN A 182 10.50 15.31 29.19
#